data_d6dd5dca5273f4e08612fa0b4f46b755
#
_entry.id   d6dd5dca5273f4e08612fa0b4f46b755
#
_cell.length_a   1.000
_cell.length_b   1.000
_cell.length_c   1.000
_cell.angle_alpha   90.00
_cell.angle_beta   90.00
_cell.angle_gamma   90.00
#
_symmetry.space_group_name_H-M   'P 1'
#
loop_
_entity.id
_entity.type
_entity.pdbx_description
1 polymer ?
#
loop_
_entity_poly.entity_id
_entity_poly.type
_entity_poly.pdbx_seq_one_letter_code
_entity_poly.pdbx_strand_id
1 'polypeptide(L)' 'MLEHCRKLKVEQKCFLKEQGLNPKEFLSLDTRADYYKFYHVKKEKEVVIRR' A
#
# COMPACT_ATOMS: atom_id res chain seq x y z
N MET A 1 3.58 8.84 -11.80
CA MET A 1 3.14 9.99 -11.03
C MET A 1 2.31 9.59 -9.83
N LEU A 2 2.39 10.36 -8.78
CA LEU A 2 1.76 9.99 -7.52
C LEU A 2 0.41 10.67 -7.27
N GLU A 3 -0.23 11.13 -8.33
CA GLU A 3 -1.48 11.89 -8.22
C GLU A 3 -2.62 11.11 -7.58
N HIS A 4 -2.66 9.81 -7.81
CA HIS A 4 -3.72 8.95 -7.28
C HIS A 4 -3.32 8.25 -6.00
N CYS A 5 -2.09 8.48 -5.53
CA CYS A 5 -1.61 7.86 -4.31
C CYS A 5 -2.04 8.68 -3.10
N ARG A 6 -2.44 8.00 -2.04
CA ARG A 6 -2.91 8.64 -0.82
C ARG A 6 -2.15 8.11 0.38
N LYS A 7 -2.20 8.84 1.48
CA LYS A 7 -1.59 8.36 2.71
C LYS A 7 -2.31 7.11 3.19
N LEU A 8 -1.54 6.20 3.77
CA LEU A 8 -2.09 4.96 4.29
C LEU A 8 -2.99 5.22 5.49
N LYS A 9 -4.08 4.46 5.56
CA LYS A 9 -4.93 4.44 6.74
C LYS A 9 -4.30 3.51 7.76
N VAL A 10 -4.72 3.63 9.02
CA VAL A 10 -4.19 2.80 10.10
C VAL A 10 -4.31 1.31 9.78
N GLU A 11 -5.45 0.90 9.25
CA GLU A 11 -5.69 -0.49 8.87
C GLU A 11 -4.67 -0.98 7.85
N GLN A 12 -4.35 -0.13 6.87
CA GLN A 12 -3.39 -0.48 5.83
C GLN A 12 -1.97 -0.56 6.38
N LYS A 13 -1.63 0.32 7.32
CA LYS A 13 -0.33 0.27 7.96
C LYS A 13 -0.15 -1.02 8.76
N CYS A 14 -1.18 -1.40 9.49
CA CYS A 14 -1.15 -2.66 10.25
C CYS A 14 -1.05 -3.86 9.33
N PHE A 15 -1.80 -3.85 8.23
CA PHE A 15 -1.75 -4.92 7.24
C PHE A 15 -0.34 -5.09 6.69
N LEU A 16 0.31 -3.99 6.31
CA LEU A 16 1.66 -4.05 5.76
C LEU A 16 2.67 -4.57 6.79
N LYS A 17 2.54 -4.16 8.05
CA LYS A 17 3.41 -4.66 9.12
C LYS A 17 3.24 -6.16 9.30
N GLU A 18 2.04 -6.65 9.23
CA GLU A 18 1.77 -8.08 9.35
C GLU A 18 2.39 -8.87 8.19
N GLN A 19 2.52 -8.23 7.03
CA GLN A 19 3.18 -8.85 5.88
C GLN A 19 4.70 -8.74 5.93
N GLY A 20 5.24 -8.11 6.97
CA GLY A 20 6.67 -7.91 7.09
C GLY A 20 7.20 -6.78 6.23
N LEU A 21 6.33 -5.85 5.85
CA LEU A 21 6.68 -4.73 5.00
C LEU A 21 6.70 -3.43 5.80
N ASN A 22 7.50 -2.47 5.32
CA ASN A 22 7.59 -1.17 5.96
C ASN A 22 6.53 -0.22 5.40
N PRO A 23 5.50 0.14 6.17
CA PRO A 23 4.44 1.00 5.66
C PRO A 23 4.90 2.39 5.24
N LYS A 24 6.05 2.84 5.72
CA LYS A 24 6.59 4.14 5.33
C LYS A 24 7.04 4.18 3.88
N GLU A 25 7.23 3.01 3.27
CA GLU A 25 7.69 2.92 1.87
C GLU A 25 6.53 2.74 0.89
N PHE A 26 5.30 2.77 1.39
CA PHE A 26 4.13 2.54 0.57
C PHE A 26 3.14 3.68 0.64
N LEU A 27 2.40 3.84 -0.45
CA LEU A 27 1.26 4.74 -0.51
C LEU A 27 0.05 3.94 -0.98
N SER A 28 -1.13 4.37 -0.60
CA SER A 28 -2.36 3.69 -0.99
C SER A 28 -2.77 4.10 -2.39
N LEU A 29 -2.97 3.12 -3.26
CA LEU A 29 -3.51 3.37 -4.61
C LEU A 29 -4.99 3.03 -4.65
N ASP A 30 -5.36 1.84 -4.17
CA ASP A 30 -6.74 1.40 -4.22
C ASP A 30 -6.99 0.42 -3.09
N THR A 31 -8.24 0.34 -2.65
CA THR A 31 -8.65 -0.59 -1.61
C THR A 31 -9.88 -1.33 -2.11
N ARG A 32 -9.75 -2.64 -2.23
CA ARG A 32 -10.85 -3.49 -2.66
C ARG A 32 -11.20 -4.49 -1.57
N ALA A 33 -12.31 -5.19 -1.76
CA ALA A 33 -12.78 -6.16 -0.77
C ALA A 33 -11.80 -7.32 -0.59
N ASP A 34 -11.13 -7.73 -1.66
CA ASP A 34 -10.27 -8.90 -1.68
C ASP A 34 -8.78 -8.59 -1.82
N TYR A 35 -8.41 -7.33 -2.04
CA TYR A 35 -6.99 -6.97 -2.11
C TYR A 35 -6.78 -5.49 -1.82
N TYR A 36 -5.52 -5.15 -1.50
CA TYR A 36 -5.05 -3.78 -1.44
C TYR A 36 -4.07 -3.53 -2.56
N LYS A 37 -4.15 -2.36 -3.16
CA LYS A 37 -3.19 -1.94 -4.17
C LYS A 37 -2.36 -0.80 -3.61
N PHE A 38 -1.06 -0.99 -3.54
CA PHE A 38 -0.13 0.00 -3.01
C PHE A 38 0.87 0.43 -4.05
N TYR A 39 1.48 1.59 -3.84
CA TYR A 39 2.59 2.04 -4.65
C TYR A 39 3.84 2.02 -3.78
N HIS A 40 4.87 1.29 -4.21
CA HIS A 40 6.14 1.22 -3.50
C HIS A 40 7.00 2.38 -3.96
N VAL A 41 7.20 3.36 -3.08
CA VAL A 41 7.87 4.62 -3.42
C VAL A 41 9.31 4.42 -3.86
N LYS A 42 10.07 3.60 -3.14
CA LYS A 42 11.47 3.37 -3.46
C LYS A 42 11.68 2.64 -4.78
N LYS A 43 10.86 1.65 -5.04
CA LYS A 43 10.97 0.85 -6.26
C LYS A 43 10.16 1.43 -7.41
N GLU A 44 9.37 2.45 -7.14
CA GLU A 44 8.57 3.14 -8.14
C GLU A 44 7.68 2.19 -8.94
N LYS A 45 7.00 1.28 -8.23
CA LYS A 45 6.11 0.34 -8.89
C LYS A 45 4.90 0.03 -8.03
N GLU A 46 3.85 -0.46 -8.68
CA GLU A 46 2.64 -0.87 -7.99
C GLU A 46 2.79 -2.26 -7.40
N VAL A 47 2.20 -2.45 -6.23
CA VAL A 47 2.20 -3.74 -5.56
C VAL A 47 0.76 -4.07 -5.18
N VAL A 48 0.32 -5.26 -5.56
CA VAL A 48 -1.01 -5.74 -5.20
C VAL A 48 -0.86 -6.89 -4.20
N ILE A 49 -1.50 -6.76 -3.05
CA ILE A 49 -1.42 -7.77 -2.01
C ILE A 49 -2.84 -8.20 -1.65
N ARG A 50 -3.10 -9.48 -1.73
CA ARG A 50 -4.43 -10.01 -1.42
C ARG A 50 -4.67 -9.99 0.09
N ARG A 51 -5.91 -9.66 0.45
CA ARG A 51 -6.31 -9.60 1.86
C ARG A 51 -6.71 -10.96 2.37
#